data_35aac21967373f397d826cd157e92e26
#
_entry.id   35aac21967373f397d826cd157e92e26
#
_cell.length_a   1.000
_cell.length_b   1.000
_cell.length_c   1.000
_cell.angle_alpha   90.00
_cell.angle_beta   90.00
_cell.angle_gamma   90.00
#
_symmetry.space_group_name_H-M   'P 1'
#
loop_
_entity.id
_entity.type
_entity.pdbx_description
1 polymer ?
#
loop_
_entity_poly.entity_id
_entity_poly.type
_entity_poly.pdbx_seq_one_letter_code
_entity_poly.pdbx_strand_id
1 'polypeptide(L)'
;VVKTGFRGTFVISWSQTEIDGLDAAPVQSLKVGAAWAWRGDSIRVDGPNDVLRLDQADEAGDLRRRAARMVHRLVGAALDGTTPPHRSFASDRDTPLMDNSFTVTDGAQTYLVTVIEVGQGSQPLLMFLDALPPRNTDLWVVAHTLNTAAADRAAQYSSGVICFTPGTMIRTADGARRIEQLREGDHVQTKDNGLQPVRWIGSRRMSGARLFAMPQLRPIRFRAGALGAAQPDADLLVSPSHRMLVKGRVAHDLFNTDEVLVTARDLVNGRSVTIDAHAREVTYIHLLLDFHEVLWANGVETESFHPASAALESLDATDRARLLDQFPQIAFDPHTYGGYARRNLSMSEAAILAHAA
;
A
#
# COMPACT_ATOMS: atom_id res chain seq x y z
N VAL A 1 42.31 6.43 4.17
CA VAL A 1 41.62 7.71 4.32
C VAL A 1 40.33 7.41 5.06
N VAL A 2 40.25 7.79 6.34
CA VAL A 2 39.05 7.64 7.17
C VAL A 2 38.01 8.60 6.61
N LYS A 3 36.93 8.10 5.99
CA LYS A 3 35.77 8.89 5.63
C LYS A 3 35.03 9.24 6.89
N THR A 4 35.32 10.37 7.47
CA THR A 4 34.54 10.97 8.56
C THR A 4 33.34 11.67 7.98
N GLY A 5 32.16 11.10 8.15
CA GLY A 5 30.90 11.79 7.85
C GLY A 5 29.76 10.83 7.56
N PHE A 6 28.93 10.56 8.57
CA PHE A 6 27.61 9.99 8.38
C PHE A 6 26.80 10.88 7.42
N ARG A 7 26.30 10.30 6.32
CA ARG A 7 25.61 11.06 5.27
C ARG A 7 24.10 11.08 5.41
N GLY A 8 23.53 10.13 6.12
CA GLY A 8 22.09 10.07 6.40
C GLY A 8 21.53 8.67 6.49
N THR A 9 20.28 8.59 6.93
CA THR A 9 19.47 7.37 6.90
C THR A 9 18.45 7.51 5.78
N PHE A 10 18.50 6.59 4.82
CA PHE A 10 17.63 6.61 3.65
C PHE A 10 16.73 5.38 3.64
N VAL A 11 15.53 5.52 3.16
CA VAL A 11 14.55 4.45 3.05
C VAL A 11 13.97 4.41 1.64
N ILE A 12 13.80 3.21 1.11
CA ILE A 12 13.04 2.92 -0.10
C ILE A 12 12.03 1.81 0.18
N SER A 13 11.03 1.67 -0.67
CA SER A 13 10.14 0.52 -0.63
C SER A 13 10.76 -0.69 -1.33
N TRP A 14 10.43 -1.90 -0.88
CA TRP A 14 10.76 -3.14 -1.58
C TRP A 14 10.25 -3.15 -3.03
N SER A 15 9.10 -2.54 -3.28
CA SER A 15 8.50 -2.45 -4.62
C SER A 15 9.26 -1.56 -5.60
N GLN A 16 10.26 -0.79 -5.11
CA GLN A 16 11.23 -0.06 -5.94
C GLN A 16 12.41 -0.92 -6.37
N THR A 17 12.40 -2.22 -6.03
CA THR A 17 13.51 -3.14 -6.33
C THR A 17 13.16 -4.09 -7.47
N GLU A 18 14.21 -4.59 -8.07
CA GLU A 18 14.18 -5.64 -9.10
C GLU A 18 15.18 -6.73 -8.68
N ILE A 19 14.78 -7.99 -8.86
CA ILE A 19 15.68 -9.14 -8.64
C ILE A 19 15.64 -10.01 -9.90
N ASP A 20 16.80 -10.21 -10.53
CA ASP A 20 16.96 -11.00 -11.75
C ASP A 20 15.98 -10.59 -12.87
N GLY A 21 15.72 -9.28 -13.03
CA GLY A 21 14.82 -8.72 -14.03
C GLY A 21 13.33 -8.74 -13.64
N LEU A 22 12.98 -9.18 -12.43
CA LEU A 22 11.60 -9.19 -11.92
C LEU A 22 11.38 -8.02 -10.97
N ASP A 23 10.52 -7.07 -11.38
CA ASP A 23 10.11 -5.94 -10.53
C ASP A 23 9.35 -6.43 -9.29
N ALA A 24 9.70 -5.87 -8.12
CA ALA A 24 9.08 -6.19 -6.85
C ALA A 24 8.98 -7.71 -6.55
N ALA A 25 9.98 -8.47 -6.98
CA ALA A 25 10.02 -9.91 -6.79
C ALA A 25 9.80 -10.30 -5.31
N PRO A 26 9.22 -11.47 -5.01
CA PRO A 26 9.07 -11.91 -3.62
C PRO A 26 10.42 -11.88 -2.88
N VAL A 27 10.40 -11.52 -1.58
CA VAL A 27 11.63 -11.44 -0.75
C VAL A 27 12.40 -12.77 -0.77
N GLN A 28 11.70 -13.89 -0.92
CA GLN A 28 12.28 -15.24 -1.03
C GLN A 28 13.13 -15.44 -2.30
N SER A 29 12.95 -14.59 -3.32
CA SER A 29 13.77 -14.60 -4.54
C SER A 29 15.18 -14.06 -4.30
N LEU A 30 15.40 -13.34 -3.19
CA LEU A 30 16.70 -12.80 -2.84
C LEU A 30 17.64 -13.93 -2.39
N LYS A 31 18.55 -14.32 -3.26
CA LYS A 31 19.54 -15.35 -3.02
C LYS A 31 20.93 -14.80 -3.25
N VAL A 32 21.94 -15.39 -2.60
CA VAL A 32 23.34 -15.07 -2.91
C VAL A 32 23.60 -15.36 -4.39
N GLY A 33 24.17 -14.40 -5.10
CA GLY A 33 24.43 -14.45 -6.54
C GLY A 33 23.32 -13.87 -7.41
N ALA A 34 22.15 -13.50 -6.86
CA ALA A 34 21.10 -12.82 -7.61
C ALA A 34 21.52 -11.39 -7.98
N ALA A 35 21.10 -10.91 -9.15
CA ALA A 35 21.21 -9.51 -9.51
C ALA A 35 20.09 -8.73 -8.83
N TRP A 36 20.44 -7.64 -8.14
CA TRP A 36 19.51 -6.76 -7.46
C TRP A 36 19.73 -5.33 -7.94
N ALA A 37 18.65 -4.65 -8.26
CA ALA A 37 18.66 -3.24 -8.62
C ALA A 37 17.52 -2.49 -7.91
N TRP A 38 17.59 -1.16 -7.85
CA TRP A 38 16.51 -0.33 -7.34
C TRP A 38 16.30 0.91 -8.20
N ARG A 39 15.07 1.44 -8.20
CA ARG A 39 14.62 2.56 -9.03
C ARG A 39 13.87 3.58 -8.18
N GLY A 40 13.63 4.76 -8.75
CA GLY A 40 12.92 5.83 -8.07
C GLY A 40 13.80 6.61 -7.09
N ASP A 41 13.19 7.37 -6.19
CA ASP A 41 13.88 8.17 -5.21
C ASP A 41 13.82 7.55 -3.81
N SER A 42 14.76 7.92 -2.96
CA SER A 42 14.81 7.51 -1.56
C SER A 42 14.35 8.66 -0.66
N ILE A 43 13.73 8.31 0.47
CA ILE A 43 13.40 9.27 1.51
C ILE A 43 14.52 9.31 2.54
N ARG A 44 14.96 10.52 2.87
CA ARG A 44 15.85 10.74 4.00
C ARG A 44 15.00 10.91 5.27
N VAL A 45 15.23 10.03 6.26
CA VAL A 45 14.43 9.98 7.50
C VAL A 45 15.11 10.64 8.71
N ASP A 46 16.38 11.02 8.60
CA ASP A 46 17.14 11.78 9.58
C ASP A 46 17.24 13.27 9.19
N GLY A 47 16.11 13.94 9.06
CA GLY A 47 16.06 15.38 8.76
C GLY A 47 16.66 16.27 9.86
N PRO A 48 16.81 17.59 9.63
CA PRO A 48 17.48 18.51 10.55
C PRO A 48 16.84 18.60 11.94
N ASN A 49 15.61 18.13 12.12
CA ASN A 49 14.92 18.11 13.41
C ASN A 49 15.03 16.76 14.14
N ASP A 50 15.55 15.71 13.49
CA ASP A 50 15.67 14.35 14.01
C ASP A 50 17.11 13.85 13.92
N VAL A 51 18.06 14.66 14.40
CA VAL A 51 19.50 14.32 14.39
C VAL A 51 19.73 13.09 15.28
N LEU A 52 20.03 11.95 14.67
CA LEU A 52 20.69 10.84 15.36
C LEU A 52 22.06 11.33 15.83
N ARG A 53 22.18 11.63 17.12
CA ARG A 53 23.47 11.95 17.73
C ARG A 53 24.34 10.68 17.75
N LEU A 54 25.42 10.71 16.99
CA LEU A 54 26.33 9.59 16.77
C LEU A 54 27.50 9.55 17.76
N ASP A 55 27.60 10.58 18.58
CA ASP A 55 28.68 10.78 19.55
C ASP A 55 28.73 9.73 20.68
N GLN A 56 27.79 8.76 20.71
CA GLN A 56 27.75 7.69 21.74
C GLN A 56 27.53 6.28 21.18
N ALA A 57 27.73 6.05 19.88
CA ALA A 57 27.57 4.73 19.29
C ALA A 57 28.94 4.07 19.05
N ASP A 58 29.32 3.19 19.93
CA ASP A 58 30.62 2.49 19.86
C ASP A 58 30.67 1.41 18.75
N GLU A 59 29.53 1.02 18.14
CA GLU A 59 29.48 0.02 17.07
C GLU A 59 28.47 0.35 15.98
N ALA A 60 28.82 0.10 14.70
CA ALA A 60 27.95 0.27 13.53
C ALA A 60 26.65 -0.54 13.63
N GLY A 61 26.63 -1.65 14.36
CA GLY A 61 25.46 -2.47 14.64
C GLY A 61 24.43 -1.75 15.50
N ASP A 62 24.85 -0.99 16.51
CA ASP A 62 23.95 -0.25 17.39
C ASP A 62 23.32 0.95 16.69
N LEU A 63 24.07 1.60 15.81
CA LEU A 63 23.58 2.68 14.96
C LEU A 63 22.46 2.18 14.05
N ARG A 64 22.68 1.04 13.39
CA ARG A 64 21.71 0.42 12.51
C ARG A 64 20.41 0.03 13.24
N ARG A 65 20.52 -0.57 14.43
CA ARG A 65 19.35 -0.90 15.26
C ARG A 65 18.57 0.34 15.71
N ARG A 66 19.27 1.45 16.03
CA ARG A 66 18.63 2.72 16.40
C ARG A 66 17.91 3.34 15.19
N ALA A 67 18.55 3.36 14.03
CA ALA A 67 17.94 3.85 12.80
C ALA A 67 16.73 3.01 12.37
N ALA A 68 16.81 1.69 12.44
CA ALA A 68 15.70 0.78 12.15
C ALA A 68 14.52 1.00 13.11
N ARG A 69 14.77 1.19 14.40
CA ARG A 69 13.73 1.55 15.39
C ARG A 69 13.09 2.90 15.09
N MET A 70 13.88 3.88 14.62
CA MET A 70 13.37 5.19 14.23
C MET A 70 12.44 5.07 13.03
N VAL A 71 12.85 4.36 11.97
CA VAL A 71 12.02 4.12 10.79
C VAL A 71 10.75 3.37 11.16
N HIS A 72 10.84 2.32 11.96
CA HIS A 72 9.67 1.56 12.43
C HIS A 72 8.71 2.44 13.24
N ARG A 73 9.21 3.35 14.06
CA ARG A 73 8.40 4.29 14.86
C ARG A 73 7.74 5.36 13.97
N LEU A 74 8.46 5.91 12.98
CA LEU A 74 7.90 6.88 12.03
C LEU A 74 6.76 6.27 11.23
N VAL A 75 6.94 5.06 10.74
CA VAL A 75 5.90 4.34 10.00
C VAL A 75 4.75 3.96 10.93
N GLY A 76 5.03 3.47 12.15
CA GLY A 76 4.00 3.16 13.15
C GLY A 76 3.17 4.39 13.53
N ALA A 77 3.80 5.53 13.80
CA ALA A 77 3.10 6.78 14.10
C ALA A 77 2.25 7.29 12.91
N ALA A 78 2.74 7.13 11.68
CA ALA A 78 1.99 7.47 10.48
C ALA A 78 0.76 6.56 10.30
N LEU A 79 0.89 5.27 10.65
CA LEU A 79 -0.21 4.30 10.60
C LEU A 79 -1.27 4.56 11.67
N ASP A 80 -0.86 4.99 12.88
CA ASP A 80 -1.76 5.25 14.00
C ASP A 80 -2.38 6.65 13.93
N GLY A 81 -2.01 7.49 12.96
CA GLY A 81 -2.51 8.88 12.82
C GLY A 81 -2.07 9.80 13.96
N THR A 82 -1.06 9.42 14.73
CA THR A 82 -0.50 10.21 15.82
C THR A 82 0.74 10.97 15.35
N THR A 83 0.79 12.28 15.67
CA THR A 83 2.03 13.04 15.50
C THR A 83 3.08 12.46 16.44
N PRO A 84 4.30 12.14 15.98
CA PRO A 84 5.31 11.55 16.84
C PRO A 84 5.58 12.48 18.03
N PRO A 85 5.51 11.99 19.28
CA PRO A 85 5.78 12.82 20.44
C PRO A 85 7.26 13.21 20.45
N HIS A 86 7.50 14.52 20.42
CA HIS A 86 8.81 15.06 20.78
C HIS A 86 9.15 14.63 22.21
N ARG A 87 10.16 13.77 22.36
CA ARG A 87 10.79 13.33 23.60
C ARG A 87 9.97 12.45 24.54
N SER A 88 10.22 11.16 24.50
CA SER A 88 10.46 10.40 25.75
C SER A 88 11.37 9.20 25.45
N PHE A 89 12.56 9.23 25.98
CA PHE A 89 13.50 8.09 26.03
C PHE A 89 13.10 7.19 27.21
N ALA A 90 11.96 6.55 27.18
CA ALA A 90 11.63 5.60 28.23
C ALA A 90 10.76 4.48 27.67
N SER A 91 11.33 3.26 27.79
CA SER A 91 10.65 1.97 27.81
C SER A 91 9.73 1.61 26.63
N ASP A 92 10.36 1.16 25.54
CA ASP A 92 9.69 0.19 24.70
C ASP A 92 10.43 -1.14 24.83
N ARG A 93 9.69 -2.16 25.33
CA ARG A 93 10.19 -3.49 25.59
C ARG A 93 10.69 -4.12 24.30
N ASP A 94 11.82 -4.78 24.38
CA ASP A 94 12.48 -5.59 23.36
C ASP A 94 11.51 -6.39 22.49
N THR A 95 11.05 -5.79 21.40
CA THR A 95 10.73 -6.58 20.23
C THR A 95 12.07 -6.83 19.56
N PRO A 96 12.55 -8.08 19.43
CA PRO A 96 13.79 -8.34 18.73
C PRO A 96 13.56 -7.86 17.28
N LEU A 97 14.16 -6.72 16.92
CA LEU A 97 14.40 -6.40 15.53
C LEU A 97 15.37 -7.50 15.07
N MET A 98 14.81 -8.54 14.46
CA MET A 98 15.61 -9.55 13.82
C MET A 98 16.56 -8.82 12.85
N ASP A 99 17.82 -9.18 12.84
CA ASP A 99 18.84 -8.61 11.95
C ASP A 99 18.57 -9.07 10.49
N ASN A 100 17.40 -8.73 9.96
CA ASN A 100 17.05 -8.99 8.58
C ASN A 100 17.79 -8.01 7.69
N SER A 101 18.83 -8.50 7.01
CA SER A 101 19.62 -7.67 6.11
C SER A 101 20.21 -8.49 4.97
N PHE A 102 20.59 -7.79 3.90
CA PHE A 102 21.38 -8.37 2.84
C PHE A 102 22.46 -7.38 2.38
N THR A 103 23.49 -7.91 1.79
CA THR A 103 24.62 -7.11 1.28
C THR A 103 24.68 -7.26 -0.22
N VAL A 104 24.78 -6.13 -0.91
CA VAL A 104 24.96 -6.07 -2.36
C VAL A 104 26.29 -5.40 -2.71
N THR A 105 26.84 -5.72 -3.89
CA THR A 105 28.11 -5.15 -4.36
C THR A 105 28.05 -4.84 -5.85
N ASP A 106 28.77 -3.80 -6.26
CA ASP A 106 29.11 -3.49 -7.65
C ASP A 106 30.51 -4.03 -8.05
N GLY A 107 31.13 -4.81 -7.17
CA GLY A 107 32.50 -5.33 -7.34
C GLY A 107 33.59 -4.43 -6.75
N ALA A 108 33.30 -3.12 -6.57
CA ALA A 108 34.26 -2.16 -5.97
C ALA A 108 33.85 -1.76 -4.55
N GLN A 109 32.54 -1.69 -4.28
CA GLN A 109 31.98 -1.31 -2.98
C GLN A 109 30.90 -2.30 -2.57
N THR A 110 30.66 -2.38 -1.27
CA THR A 110 29.57 -3.17 -0.69
C THR A 110 28.58 -2.25 0.03
N TYR A 111 27.30 -2.56 -0.12
CA TYR A 111 26.21 -1.82 0.50
C TYR A 111 25.41 -2.78 1.35
N LEU A 112 25.25 -2.44 2.63
CA LEU A 112 24.42 -3.20 3.55
C LEU A 112 23.00 -2.63 3.56
N VAL A 113 22.06 -3.47 3.23
CA VAL A 113 20.63 -3.14 3.16
C VAL A 113 19.91 -3.79 4.33
N THR A 114 19.29 -3.00 5.19
CA THR A 114 18.48 -3.51 6.31
C THR A 114 17.03 -3.59 5.87
N VAL A 115 16.43 -4.76 6.02
CA VAL A 115 15.03 -5.01 5.73
C VAL A 115 14.20 -4.71 6.98
N ILE A 116 13.25 -3.79 6.87
CA ILE A 116 12.35 -3.39 7.95
C ILE A 116 10.96 -3.91 7.62
N GLU A 117 10.51 -4.88 8.40
CA GLU A 117 9.15 -5.39 8.30
C GLU A 117 8.18 -4.40 8.94
N VAL A 118 7.15 -3.99 8.21
CA VAL A 118 6.18 -2.98 8.64
C VAL A 118 4.78 -3.56 8.58
N GLY A 119 4.34 -4.12 9.68
CA GLY A 119 3.01 -4.70 9.82
C GLY A 119 2.81 -6.04 9.06
N GLN A 120 1.75 -6.74 9.40
CA GLN A 120 1.40 -8.01 8.75
C GLN A 120 0.80 -7.74 7.36
N GLY A 121 1.33 -8.39 6.33
CA GLY A 121 0.83 -8.31 4.94
C GLY A 121 1.35 -7.14 4.12
N SER A 122 2.28 -6.34 4.63
CA SER A 122 2.89 -5.24 3.91
C SER A 122 4.24 -5.64 3.31
N GLN A 123 4.58 -5.08 2.15
CA GLN A 123 5.93 -5.18 1.61
C GLN A 123 6.91 -4.47 2.53
N PRO A 124 8.10 -5.03 2.79
CA PRO A 124 9.06 -4.42 3.68
C PRO A 124 9.63 -3.12 3.11
N LEU A 125 10.18 -2.31 4.00
CA LEU A 125 11.02 -1.18 3.64
C LEU A 125 12.49 -1.58 3.66
N LEU A 126 13.28 -0.93 2.84
CA LEU A 126 14.72 -1.08 2.81
C LEU A 126 15.38 0.18 3.33
N MET A 127 16.23 0.02 4.33
CA MET A 127 16.96 1.11 4.96
C MET A 127 18.44 1.03 4.63
N PHE A 128 19.01 2.17 4.28
CA PHE A 128 20.44 2.37 4.04
C PHE A 128 20.98 3.37 5.05
N LEU A 129 22.14 3.04 5.59
CA LEU A 129 22.90 3.97 6.41
C LEU A 129 24.09 4.47 5.63
N ASP A 130 24.35 5.77 5.71
CA ASP A 130 25.52 6.45 5.16
C ASP A 130 25.53 6.60 3.64
N ALA A 131 25.48 5.53 2.86
CA ALA A 131 25.54 5.59 1.40
C ALA A 131 24.43 4.76 0.76
N LEU A 132 23.79 5.35 -0.24
CA LEU A 132 22.87 4.63 -1.12
C LEU A 132 23.68 3.91 -2.21
N PRO A 133 23.32 2.66 -2.56
CA PRO A 133 23.83 2.04 -3.77
C PRO A 133 23.42 2.82 -5.02
N PRO A 134 24.15 2.74 -6.13
CA PRO A 134 23.82 3.42 -7.37
C PRO A 134 22.44 2.96 -7.88
N ARG A 135 21.60 3.93 -8.32
CA ARG A 135 20.28 3.67 -8.89
C ARG A 135 20.40 3.08 -10.29
N ASN A 136 19.38 2.29 -10.68
CA ASN A 136 19.29 1.69 -12.02
C ASN A 136 20.56 0.92 -12.45
N THR A 137 21.22 0.29 -11.47
CA THR A 137 22.44 -0.45 -11.68
C THR A 137 22.30 -1.83 -11.03
N ASP A 138 22.66 -2.85 -11.77
CA ASP A 138 22.65 -4.21 -11.25
C ASP A 138 23.81 -4.39 -10.25
N LEU A 139 23.45 -4.85 -9.06
CA LEU A 139 24.33 -5.17 -7.96
C LEU A 139 24.17 -6.65 -7.61
N TRP A 140 25.23 -7.29 -7.21
CA TRP A 140 25.21 -8.71 -6.86
C TRP A 140 24.96 -8.90 -5.35
N VAL A 141 24.00 -9.75 -5.01
CA VAL A 141 23.77 -10.16 -3.63
C VAL A 141 24.88 -11.09 -3.19
N VAL A 142 25.65 -10.70 -2.17
CA VAL A 142 26.80 -11.49 -1.66
C VAL A 142 26.53 -12.15 -0.33
N ALA A 143 25.57 -11.66 0.46
CA ALA A 143 25.14 -12.25 1.72
C ALA A 143 23.73 -11.82 2.09
N HIS A 144 22.99 -12.63 2.86
CA HIS A 144 21.72 -12.23 3.48
C HIS A 144 21.47 -12.99 4.79
N THR A 145 20.73 -12.36 5.71
CA THR A 145 20.27 -12.91 6.98
C THR A 145 18.76 -12.82 7.10
N LEU A 146 18.03 -13.07 5.99
CA LEU A 146 16.58 -12.90 5.94
C LEU A 146 15.84 -14.09 6.58
N ASN A 147 14.91 -13.80 7.48
CA ASN A 147 13.99 -14.79 8.01
C ASN A 147 12.71 -14.85 7.15
N THR A 148 12.68 -15.79 6.22
CA THR A 148 11.57 -15.93 5.25
C THR A 148 10.27 -16.47 5.86
N ALA A 149 10.32 -17.08 7.05
CA ALA A 149 9.14 -17.69 7.69
C ALA A 149 8.06 -16.69 8.13
N ALA A 150 8.37 -15.40 8.27
CA ALA A 150 7.42 -14.34 8.60
C ALA A 150 6.67 -13.84 7.35
N ALA A 151 7.34 -13.82 6.19
CA ALA A 151 6.75 -13.34 4.94
C ALA A 151 5.65 -14.25 4.39
N ASP A 152 5.75 -15.58 4.60
CA ASP A 152 4.74 -16.54 4.16
C ASP A 152 3.42 -16.41 4.93
N ARG A 153 3.47 -15.95 6.20
CA ARG A 153 2.27 -15.68 7.01
C ARG A 153 1.57 -14.38 6.61
N ALA A 154 2.29 -13.41 6.09
CA ALA A 154 1.75 -12.10 5.71
C ALA A 154 0.90 -12.18 4.42
N ALA A 155 1.23 -13.08 3.50
CA ALA A 155 0.49 -13.27 2.25
C ALA A 155 -0.94 -13.84 2.46
N GLN A 156 -1.19 -14.46 3.62
CA GLN A 156 -2.48 -15.11 3.92
C GLN A 156 -3.58 -14.17 4.49
N TYR A 157 -3.29 -12.90 4.79
CA TYR A 157 -4.22 -12.00 5.48
C TYR A 157 -4.73 -10.79 4.67
N SER A 158 -4.44 -10.68 3.38
CA SER A 158 -4.96 -9.58 2.55
C SER A 158 -6.36 -9.86 1.96
N SER A 159 -7.28 -10.36 2.77
CA SER A 159 -8.68 -10.50 2.36
C SER A 159 -9.46 -9.20 2.61
N GLY A 160 -9.01 -8.12 2.00
CA GLY A 160 -9.78 -6.88 1.94
C GLY A 160 -10.89 -6.98 0.91
N VAL A 161 -12.05 -6.41 1.21
CA VAL A 161 -13.16 -6.29 0.25
C VAL A 161 -13.07 -4.92 -0.40
N ILE A 162 -13.05 -4.85 -1.75
CA ILE A 162 -13.03 -3.60 -2.52
C ILE A 162 -14.46 -3.27 -2.92
N CYS A 163 -15.04 -2.26 -2.28
CA CYS A 163 -16.45 -1.96 -2.44
C CYS A 163 -16.79 -0.50 -2.27
N PHE A 164 -17.82 -0.11 -3.00
CA PHE A 164 -18.60 1.09 -2.75
C PHE A 164 -19.75 0.81 -1.77
N THR A 165 -20.43 1.89 -1.37
CA THR A 165 -21.69 1.81 -0.60
C THR A 165 -22.85 2.40 -1.40
N PRO A 166 -24.11 2.04 -1.11
CA PRO A 166 -25.27 2.67 -1.72
C PRO A 166 -25.23 4.19 -1.60
N GLY A 167 -25.72 4.87 -2.63
CA GLY A 167 -25.68 6.34 -2.74
C GLY A 167 -24.41 6.87 -3.43
N THR A 168 -23.39 6.05 -3.64
CA THR A 168 -22.21 6.46 -4.41
C THR A 168 -22.59 6.75 -5.86
N MET A 169 -22.23 7.94 -6.34
CA MET A 169 -22.51 8.39 -7.71
C MET A 169 -21.36 7.98 -8.64
N ILE A 170 -21.62 7.02 -9.52
CA ILE A 170 -20.67 6.55 -10.54
C ILE A 170 -20.93 7.30 -11.84
N ARG A 171 -19.87 7.81 -12.48
CA ARG A 171 -19.97 8.49 -13.78
C ARG A 171 -20.27 7.47 -14.88
N THR A 172 -21.36 7.73 -15.63
CA THR A 172 -21.81 6.94 -16.78
C THR A 172 -21.86 7.78 -18.06
N ALA A 173 -22.23 7.17 -19.18
CA ALA A 173 -22.44 7.88 -20.45
C ALA A 173 -23.47 9.03 -20.33
N ASP A 174 -24.54 8.80 -19.54
CA ASP A 174 -25.67 9.71 -19.39
C ASP A 174 -25.58 10.62 -18.14
N GLY A 175 -24.37 10.74 -17.55
CA GLY A 175 -24.12 11.47 -16.32
C GLY A 175 -23.87 10.55 -15.11
N ALA A 176 -23.91 11.12 -13.91
CA ALA A 176 -23.68 10.35 -12.69
C ALA A 176 -24.94 9.57 -12.29
N ARG A 177 -24.77 8.28 -11.98
CA ARG A 177 -25.85 7.38 -11.54
C ARG A 177 -25.46 6.71 -10.22
N ARG A 178 -26.43 6.49 -9.34
CA ARG A 178 -26.19 5.75 -8.08
C ARG A 178 -25.77 4.33 -8.37
N ILE A 179 -24.77 3.83 -7.65
CA ILE A 179 -24.19 2.51 -7.87
C ILE A 179 -25.22 1.38 -7.72
N GLU A 180 -26.16 1.49 -6.77
CA GLU A 180 -27.25 0.52 -6.57
C GLU A 180 -28.28 0.50 -7.70
N GLN A 181 -28.22 1.44 -8.63
CA GLN A 181 -29.07 1.50 -9.82
C GLN A 181 -28.38 0.96 -11.07
N LEU A 182 -27.07 0.72 -11.00
CA LEU A 182 -26.31 0.13 -12.10
C LEU A 182 -26.66 -1.34 -12.26
N ARG A 183 -26.60 -1.79 -13.50
CA ARG A 183 -26.83 -3.18 -13.90
C ARG A 183 -25.68 -3.66 -14.77
N GLU A 184 -25.51 -4.97 -14.83
CA GLU A 184 -24.59 -5.60 -15.79
C GLU A 184 -25.00 -5.19 -17.21
N GLY A 185 -24.02 -4.76 -18.01
CA GLY A 185 -24.21 -4.18 -19.35
C GLY A 185 -24.30 -2.64 -19.38
N ASP A 186 -24.57 -1.96 -18.26
CA ASP A 186 -24.47 -0.50 -18.20
C ASP A 186 -23.02 -0.05 -18.45
N HIS A 187 -22.84 1.13 -19.05
CA HIS A 187 -21.51 1.66 -19.37
C HIS A 187 -21.11 2.72 -18.36
N VAL A 188 -19.93 2.53 -17.75
CA VAL A 188 -19.33 3.50 -16.84
C VAL A 188 -18.12 4.15 -17.49
N GLN A 189 -17.88 5.42 -17.14
CA GLN A 189 -16.73 6.16 -17.64
C GLN A 189 -15.49 5.73 -16.88
N THR A 190 -14.47 5.24 -17.61
CA THR A 190 -13.14 4.95 -17.09
C THR A 190 -12.14 6.02 -17.53
N LYS A 191 -11.05 6.11 -16.78
CA LYS A 191 -10.00 7.10 -17.03
C LYS A 191 -9.23 6.85 -18.32
N ASP A 192 -8.86 5.60 -18.55
CA ASP A 192 -7.91 5.26 -19.61
C ASP A 192 -8.60 4.72 -20.86
N ASN A 193 -9.73 4.01 -20.72
CA ASN A 193 -10.36 3.24 -21.81
C ASN A 193 -11.77 3.74 -22.16
N GLY A 194 -12.12 4.99 -21.77
CA GLY A 194 -13.42 5.58 -22.08
C GLY A 194 -14.58 4.86 -21.40
N LEU A 195 -15.68 4.68 -22.11
CA LEU A 195 -16.85 3.97 -21.60
C LEU A 195 -16.64 2.46 -21.65
N GLN A 196 -16.74 1.81 -20.50
CA GLN A 196 -16.56 0.36 -20.36
C GLN A 196 -17.83 -0.29 -19.78
N PRO A 197 -18.24 -1.46 -20.30
CA PRO A 197 -19.41 -2.16 -19.80
C PRO A 197 -19.15 -2.76 -18.41
N VAL A 198 -20.15 -2.64 -17.55
CA VAL A 198 -20.18 -3.37 -16.28
C VAL A 198 -20.40 -4.85 -16.58
N ARG A 199 -19.44 -5.69 -16.23
CA ARG A 199 -19.48 -7.13 -16.50
C ARG A 199 -20.17 -7.89 -15.37
N TRP A 200 -19.93 -7.48 -14.14
CA TRP A 200 -20.53 -8.12 -12.98
C TRP A 200 -20.69 -7.11 -11.83
N ILE A 201 -21.79 -7.27 -11.11
CA ILE A 201 -22.06 -6.54 -9.86
C ILE A 201 -22.35 -7.57 -8.79
N GLY A 202 -21.59 -7.49 -7.68
CA GLY A 202 -21.85 -8.25 -6.48
C GLY A 202 -22.14 -7.33 -5.32
N SER A 203 -22.83 -7.85 -4.31
CA SER A 203 -23.11 -7.08 -3.10
C SER A 203 -23.03 -7.96 -1.85
N ARG A 204 -22.69 -7.33 -0.72
CA ARG A 204 -22.68 -8.00 0.57
C ARG A 204 -23.12 -7.07 1.68
N ARG A 205 -24.14 -7.51 2.41
CA ARG A 205 -24.60 -6.80 3.60
C ARG A 205 -23.77 -7.20 4.82
N MET A 206 -23.27 -6.22 5.54
CA MET A 206 -22.60 -6.38 6.84
C MET A 206 -23.55 -5.87 7.93
N SER A 207 -23.95 -6.78 8.82
CA SER A 207 -24.81 -6.42 9.95
C SER A 207 -24.03 -5.63 11.02
N GLY A 208 -24.75 -4.90 11.87
CA GLY A 208 -24.15 -4.16 12.98
C GLY A 208 -23.42 -5.06 13.96
N ALA A 209 -23.91 -6.26 14.22
CA ALA A 209 -23.22 -7.25 15.05
C ALA A 209 -21.85 -7.63 14.45
N ARG A 210 -21.78 -7.80 13.12
CA ARG A 210 -20.51 -8.08 12.42
C ARG A 210 -19.56 -6.89 12.45
N LEU A 211 -20.06 -5.66 12.24
CA LEU A 211 -19.25 -4.44 12.34
C LEU A 211 -18.78 -4.15 13.76
N PHE A 212 -19.51 -4.61 14.76
CA PHE A 212 -19.10 -4.53 16.16
C PHE A 212 -18.00 -5.55 16.48
N ALA A 213 -18.18 -6.80 16.06
CA ALA A 213 -17.20 -7.88 16.28
C ALA A 213 -15.91 -7.69 15.43
N MET A 214 -16.03 -7.05 14.27
CA MET A 214 -14.95 -6.84 13.31
C MET A 214 -14.88 -5.35 12.89
N PRO A 215 -14.40 -4.43 13.76
CA PRO A 215 -14.38 -2.98 13.50
C PRO A 215 -13.57 -2.60 12.25
N GLN A 216 -12.59 -3.44 11.86
CA GLN A 216 -11.79 -3.27 10.63
C GLN A 216 -12.62 -3.40 9.34
N LEU A 217 -13.87 -3.83 9.40
CA LEU A 217 -14.80 -3.85 8.26
C LEU A 217 -15.67 -2.59 8.17
N ARG A 218 -15.53 -1.63 9.08
CA ARG A 218 -16.30 -0.39 9.05
C ARG A 218 -15.90 0.47 7.85
N PRO A 219 -16.84 1.11 7.17
CA PRO A 219 -16.51 1.93 6.01
C PRO A 219 -15.64 3.13 6.38
N ILE A 220 -14.82 3.54 5.43
CA ILE A 220 -14.06 4.79 5.49
C ILE A 220 -14.89 5.87 4.83
N ARG A 221 -15.06 6.99 5.54
CA ARG A 221 -15.76 8.18 5.07
C ARG A 221 -14.75 9.22 4.62
N PHE A 222 -14.82 9.58 3.37
CA PHE A 222 -14.20 10.78 2.80
C PHE A 222 -15.24 11.89 2.80
N ARG A 223 -15.02 12.95 3.56
CA ARG A 223 -15.91 14.12 3.52
C ARG A 223 -15.78 14.85 2.19
N ALA A 224 -16.81 15.57 1.80
CA ALA A 224 -16.75 16.46 0.65
C ALA A 224 -15.50 17.36 0.74
N GLY A 225 -14.70 17.42 -0.34
CA GLY A 225 -13.45 18.16 -0.38
C GLY A 225 -12.24 17.51 0.33
N ALA A 226 -12.34 16.26 0.81
CA ALA A 226 -11.28 15.61 1.59
C ALA A 226 -9.97 15.38 0.82
N LEU A 227 -10.05 15.24 -0.50
CA LEU A 227 -8.91 14.91 -1.38
C LEU A 227 -8.52 16.06 -2.33
N GLY A 228 -9.08 17.27 -2.11
CA GLY A 228 -8.80 18.45 -2.92
C GLY A 228 -10.03 19.31 -3.15
N ALA A 229 -9.92 20.36 -3.96
CA ALA A 229 -11.01 21.28 -4.24
C ALA A 229 -12.20 20.55 -4.87
N ALA A 230 -13.32 20.47 -4.11
CA ALA A 230 -14.55 19.78 -4.47
C ALA A 230 -14.39 18.27 -4.80
N GLN A 231 -13.41 17.60 -4.21
CA GLN A 231 -13.19 16.16 -4.35
C GLN A 231 -13.11 15.47 -2.99
N PRO A 232 -14.03 14.53 -2.67
CA PRO A 232 -15.27 14.23 -3.41
C PRO A 232 -16.25 15.40 -3.41
N ASP A 233 -17.18 15.43 -4.37
CA ASP A 233 -18.25 16.44 -4.46
C ASP A 233 -19.34 16.27 -3.38
N ALA A 234 -19.50 15.06 -2.86
CA ALA A 234 -20.31 14.69 -1.69
C ALA A 234 -19.57 13.63 -0.88
N ASP A 235 -19.95 13.44 0.39
CA ASP A 235 -19.34 12.39 1.23
C ASP A 235 -19.34 11.05 0.50
N LEU A 236 -18.15 10.43 0.43
CA LEU A 236 -17.94 9.13 -0.18
C LEU A 236 -17.64 8.10 0.90
N LEU A 237 -18.40 7.00 0.94
CA LEU A 237 -18.12 5.87 1.82
C LEU A 237 -17.68 4.67 1.00
N VAL A 238 -16.56 4.09 1.36
CA VAL A 238 -16.00 2.91 0.72
C VAL A 238 -15.53 1.90 1.75
N SER A 239 -15.29 0.67 1.34
CA SER A 239 -14.67 -0.33 2.23
C SER A 239 -13.22 0.06 2.56
N PRO A 240 -12.67 -0.39 3.69
CA PRO A 240 -11.32 -0.01 4.14
C PRO A 240 -10.20 -0.34 3.15
N SER A 241 -10.34 -1.42 2.41
CA SER A 241 -9.34 -1.87 1.43
C SER A 241 -9.56 -1.32 0.02
N HIS A 242 -10.63 -0.54 -0.20
CA HIS A 242 -10.88 0.14 -1.47
C HIS A 242 -9.80 1.19 -1.73
N ARG A 243 -9.30 1.27 -2.98
CA ARG A 243 -8.18 2.16 -3.28
C ARG A 243 -8.62 3.41 -4.03
N MET A 244 -8.09 4.52 -3.57
CA MET A 244 -8.23 5.83 -4.17
C MET A 244 -7.01 6.13 -5.03
N LEU A 245 -7.18 6.81 -6.15
CA LEU A 245 -6.08 7.27 -6.97
C LEU A 245 -5.44 8.50 -6.32
N VAL A 246 -4.17 8.40 -6.00
CA VAL A 246 -3.34 9.51 -5.52
C VAL A 246 -2.35 9.89 -6.61
N LYS A 247 -2.23 11.20 -6.86
CA LYS A 247 -1.39 11.76 -7.92
C LYS A 247 -0.45 12.80 -7.37
N GLY A 248 0.63 13.04 -8.08
CA GLY A 248 1.48 14.19 -7.85
C GLY A 248 2.95 13.86 -7.82
N ARG A 249 3.72 14.92 -7.64
CA ARG A 249 5.18 14.87 -7.69
C ARG A 249 5.77 13.90 -6.67
N VAL A 250 5.18 13.84 -5.47
CA VAL A 250 5.66 12.93 -4.41
C VAL A 250 5.53 11.47 -4.85
N ALA A 251 4.41 11.09 -5.50
CA ALA A 251 4.24 9.75 -6.05
C ALA A 251 5.29 9.46 -7.15
N HIS A 252 5.54 10.44 -8.01
CA HIS A 252 6.57 10.34 -9.05
C HIS A 252 7.97 10.17 -8.44
N ASP A 253 8.33 11.03 -7.51
CA ASP A 253 9.65 11.06 -6.90
C ASP A 253 9.95 9.77 -6.12
N LEU A 254 8.95 9.20 -5.43
CA LEU A 254 9.10 7.98 -4.62
C LEU A 254 8.99 6.69 -5.42
N PHE A 255 8.05 6.63 -6.37
CA PHE A 255 7.65 5.37 -7.00
C PHE A 255 7.86 5.35 -8.51
N ASN A 256 8.45 6.40 -9.07
CA ASN A 256 8.67 6.58 -10.51
C ASN A 256 7.38 6.44 -11.34
N THR A 257 6.26 6.87 -10.75
CA THR A 257 4.95 6.92 -11.41
C THR A 257 4.14 8.09 -10.87
N ASP A 258 3.43 8.79 -11.76
CA ASP A 258 2.64 9.97 -11.39
C ASP A 258 1.36 9.61 -10.64
N GLU A 259 0.93 8.35 -10.73
CA GLU A 259 -0.34 7.87 -10.20
C GLU A 259 -0.16 6.53 -9.49
N VAL A 260 -0.72 6.44 -8.29
CA VAL A 260 -0.70 5.23 -7.45
C VAL A 260 -2.07 4.99 -6.82
N LEU A 261 -2.37 3.74 -6.50
CA LEU A 261 -3.57 3.35 -5.77
C LEU A 261 -3.23 3.13 -4.29
N VAL A 262 -3.93 3.87 -3.42
CA VAL A 262 -3.73 3.85 -1.97
C VAL A 262 -5.01 3.41 -1.28
N THR A 263 -4.94 2.49 -0.32
CA THR A 263 -6.15 2.00 0.35
C THR A 263 -6.80 3.10 1.20
N ALA A 264 -8.12 3.11 1.25
CA ALA A 264 -8.89 4.12 1.97
C ALA A 264 -8.52 4.21 3.45
N ARG A 265 -8.21 3.07 4.08
CA ARG A 265 -7.78 3.03 5.49
C ARG A 265 -6.42 3.71 5.70
N ASP A 266 -5.52 3.65 4.71
CA ASP A 266 -4.18 4.26 4.82
C ASP A 266 -4.22 5.77 4.56
N LEU A 267 -5.36 6.30 4.08
CA LEU A 267 -5.65 7.73 3.93
C LEU A 267 -6.40 8.33 5.12
N VAL A 268 -6.72 7.53 6.15
CA VAL A 268 -7.40 8.02 7.35
C VAL A 268 -6.51 9.03 8.07
N ASN A 269 -7.04 10.25 8.26
CA ASN A 269 -6.35 11.36 8.91
C ASN A 269 -7.07 11.89 10.15
N GLY A 270 -8.17 11.25 10.57
CA GLY A 270 -8.96 11.61 11.74
C GLY A 270 -9.78 12.91 11.60
N ARG A 271 -9.74 13.59 10.45
CA ARG A 271 -10.41 14.88 10.20
C ARG A 271 -11.37 14.80 9.01
N SER A 272 -10.84 14.80 7.80
CA SER A 272 -11.61 14.74 6.57
C SER A 272 -11.78 13.31 6.03
N VAL A 273 -10.89 12.40 6.40
CA VAL A 273 -10.97 10.96 6.13
C VAL A 273 -11.01 10.20 7.44
N THR A 274 -12.10 9.52 7.72
CA THR A 274 -12.36 8.89 9.02
C THR A 274 -13.00 7.51 8.89
N ILE A 275 -12.80 6.65 9.89
CA ILE A 275 -13.59 5.42 10.03
C ILE A 275 -15.00 5.81 10.45
N ASP A 276 -16.03 5.33 9.75
CA ASP A 276 -17.42 5.56 10.17
C ASP A 276 -17.79 4.64 11.33
N ALA A 277 -17.52 5.13 12.56
CA ALA A 277 -17.85 4.41 13.78
C ALA A 277 -19.36 4.28 14.05
N HIS A 278 -20.19 5.11 13.39
CA HIS A 278 -21.63 5.15 13.58
C HIS A 278 -22.43 4.26 12.64
N ALA A 279 -21.77 3.66 11.64
CA ALA A 279 -22.41 2.74 10.72
C ALA A 279 -23.01 1.56 11.51
N ARG A 280 -24.36 1.47 11.50
CA ARG A 280 -25.12 0.37 12.14
C ARG A 280 -25.16 -0.88 11.28
N GLU A 281 -25.09 -0.70 9.98
CA GLU A 281 -24.99 -1.72 8.95
C GLU A 281 -24.42 -1.08 7.69
N VAL A 282 -23.88 -1.86 6.79
CA VAL A 282 -23.43 -1.38 5.48
C VAL A 282 -23.64 -2.46 4.43
N THR A 283 -24.08 -2.06 3.25
CA THR A 283 -24.06 -2.91 2.06
C THR A 283 -22.87 -2.50 1.21
N TYR A 284 -21.99 -3.42 0.95
CA TYR A 284 -20.82 -3.26 0.09
C TYR A 284 -21.15 -3.75 -1.30
N ILE A 285 -20.87 -2.94 -2.32
CA ILE A 285 -21.16 -3.21 -3.72
C ILE A 285 -19.86 -3.24 -4.51
N HIS A 286 -19.64 -4.32 -5.23
CA HIS A 286 -18.51 -4.54 -6.12
C HIS A 286 -18.90 -4.19 -7.55
N LEU A 287 -18.00 -3.58 -8.31
CA LEU A 287 -18.18 -3.24 -9.72
C LEU A 287 -17.02 -3.78 -10.52
N LEU A 288 -17.24 -4.85 -11.30
CA LEU A 288 -16.23 -5.48 -12.14
C LEU A 288 -16.47 -5.12 -13.60
N LEU A 289 -15.41 -4.75 -14.31
CA LEU A 289 -15.38 -4.41 -15.73
C LEU A 289 -14.62 -5.50 -16.51
N ASP A 290 -14.27 -5.27 -17.78
CA ASP A 290 -13.46 -6.21 -18.56
C ASP A 290 -12.02 -6.28 -18.04
N PHE A 291 -11.51 -5.15 -17.54
CA PHE A 291 -10.19 -5.01 -16.93
C PHE A 291 -10.31 -4.20 -15.65
N HIS A 292 -9.26 -4.23 -14.83
CA HIS A 292 -9.17 -3.34 -13.68
C HIS A 292 -8.96 -1.90 -14.16
N GLU A 293 -9.86 -1.01 -13.77
CA GLU A 293 -9.93 0.36 -14.28
C GLU A 293 -9.95 1.39 -13.15
N VAL A 294 -9.56 2.60 -13.49
CA VAL A 294 -9.85 3.78 -12.68
C VAL A 294 -11.13 4.42 -13.20
N LEU A 295 -12.09 4.65 -12.31
CA LEU A 295 -13.39 5.27 -12.60
C LEU A 295 -13.66 6.44 -11.63
N TRP A 296 -14.78 7.16 -11.80
CA TRP A 296 -15.15 8.27 -10.93
C TRP A 296 -16.34 7.91 -10.05
N ALA A 297 -16.13 8.06 -8.73
CA ALA A 297 -17.12 7.89 -7.68
C ALA A 297 -17.22 9.20 -6.88
N ASN A 298 -18.39 9.84 -6.83
CA ASN A 298 -18.59 11.18 -6.23
C ASN A 298 -17.51 12.19 -6.70
N GLY A 299 -17.19 12.17 -8.01
CA GLY A 299 -16.18 13.05 -8.60
C GLY A 299 -14.72 12.70 -8.30
N VAL A 300 -14.43 11.65 -7.53
CA VAL A 300 -13.07 11.18 -7.19
C VAL A 300 -12.68 9.98 -8.04
N GLU A 301 -11.42 9.95 -8.45
CA GLU A 301 -10.84 8.81 -9.16
C GLU A 301 -10.52 7.66 -8.19
N THR A 302 -11.02 6.48 -8.49
CA THR A 302 -10.93 5.31 -7.64
C THR A 302 -10.95 4.03 -8.46
N GLU A 303 -10.56 2.90 -7.87
CA GLU A 303 -10.48 1.62 -8.58
C GLU A 303 -11.85 0.96 -8.81
N SER A 304 -11.96 0.16 -9.87
CA SER A 304 -12.98 -0.88 -10.03
C SER A 304 -12.60 -2.12 -9.21
N PHE A 305 -13.47 -3.12 -9.14
CA PHE A 305 -13.15 -4.37 -8.46
C PHE A 305 -12.11 -5.20 -9.23
N HIS A 306 -11.10 -5.72 -8.51
CA HIS A 306 -10.15 -6.70 -9.03
C HIS A 306 -10.26 -8.00 -8.22
N PRO A 307 -10.50 -9.17 -8.85
CA PRO A 307 -10.70 -10.44 -8.14
C PRO A 307 -9.55 -10.87 -7.22
N ALA A 308 -8.30 -10.58 -7.59
CA ALA A 308 -7.15 -10.90 -6.75
C ALA A 308 -7.02 -10.03 -5.49
N SER A 309 -7.81 -8.96 -5.38
CA SER A 309 -7.79 -8.08 -4.20
C SER A 309 -8.80 -8.46 -3.12
N ALA A 310 -9.57 -9.52 -3.32
CA ALA A 310 -10.56 -10.00 -2.36
C ALA A 310 -10.52 -11.53 -2.26
N ALA A 311 -10.74 -12.05 -1.07
CA ALA A 311 -11.01 -13.49 -0.93
C ALA A 311 -12.37 -13.78 -1.59
N LEU A 312 -12.40 -14.55 -2.67
CA LEU A 312 -13.64 -14.88 -3.39
C LEU A 312 -14.67 -15.57 -2.49
N GLU A 313 -14.22 -16.27 -1.44
CA GLU A 313 -15.05 -16.86 -0.39
C GLU A 313 -15.79 -15.80 0.45
N SER A 314 -15.30 -14.57 0.42
CA SER A 314 -15.93 -13.47 1.13
C SER A 314 -17.15 -12.89 0.40
N LEU A 315 -17.34 -13.19 -0.88
CA LEU A 315 -18.50 -12.80 -1.66
C LEU A 315 -19.76 -13.55 -1.23
N ASP A 316 -20.93 -12.99 -1.55
CA ASP A 316 -22.19 -13.75 -1.46
C ASP A 316 -22.12 -14.99 -2.37
N ALA A 317 -22.69 -16.10 -1.93
CA ALA A 317 -22.56 -17.36 -2.66
C ALA A 317 -23.17 -17.30 -4.08
N THR A 318 -24.31 -16.61 -4.23
CA THR A 318 -24.99 -16.44 -5.52
C THR A 318 -24.18 -15.52 -6.43
N ASP A 319 -23.68 -14.40 -5.90
CA ASP A 319 -22.87 -13.44 -6.65
C ASP A 319 -21.53 -14.05 -7.08
N ARG A 320 -20.91 -14.85 -6.17
CA ARG A 320 -19.71 -15.62 -6.49
C ARG A 320 -19.94 -16.62 -7.62
N ALA A 321 -21.05 -17.36 -7.57
CA ALA A 321 -21.36 -18.33 -8.63
C ALA A 321 -21.51 -17.63 -9.99
N ARG A 322 -22.22 -16.49 -10.07
CA ARG A 322 -22.35 -15.67 -11.29
C ARG A 322 -21.00 -15.16 -11.79
N LEU A 323 -20.13 -14.74 -10.87
CA LEU A 323 -18.79 -14.27 -11.21
C LEU A 323 -17.94 -15.39 -11.84
N LEU A 324 -17.96 -16.57 -11.21
CA LEU A 324 -17.20 -17.74 -11.70
C LEU A 324 -17.77 -18.35 -12.99
N ASP A 325 -19.06 -18.18 -13.23
CA ASP A 325 -19.69 -18.57 -14.51
C ASP A 325 -19.18 -17.70 -15.67
N GLN A 326 -19.01 -16.40 -15.45
CA GLN A 326 -18.49 -15.46 -16.44
C GLN A 326 -16.96 -15.52 -16.60
N PHE A 327 -16.24 -15.78 -15.51
CA PHE A 327 -14.78 -15.78 -15.45
C PHE A 327 -14.26 -17.04 -14.73
N PRO A 328 -14.42 -18.24 -15.31
CA PRO A 328 -14.09 -19.50 -14.63
C PRO A 328 -12.62 -19.63 -14.25
N GLN A 329 -11.72 -18.99 -15.00
CA GLN A 329 -10.28 -19.02 -14.74
C GLN A 329 -9.89 -18.39 -13.40
N ILE A 330 -10.64 -17.41 -12.92
CA ILE A 330 -10.32 -16.73 -11.63
C ILE A 330 -10.55 -17.63 -10.41
N ALA A 331 -11.28 -18.74 -10.56
CA ALA A 331 -11.44 -19.73 -9.50
C ALA A 331 -10.11 -20.41 -9.13
N PHE A 332 -9.21 -20.55 -10.11
CA PHE A 332 -7.91 -21.20 -9.95
C PHE A 332 -6.81 -20.18 -9.64
N ASP A 333 -6.84 -19.05 -10.35
CA ASP A 333 -5.90 -17.95 -10.16
C ASP A 333 -6.61 -16.61 -10.46
N PRO A 334 -6.95 -15.83 -9.43
CA PRO A 334 -7.57 -14.52 -9.61
C PRO A 334 -6.74 -13.52 -10.42
N HIS A 335 -5.42 -13.71 -10.52
CA HIS A 335 -4.55 -12.85 -11.33
C HIS A 335 -4.71 -13.07 -12.84
N THR A 336 -5.35 -14.13 -13.27
CA THR A 336 -5.69 -14.35 -14.69
C THR A 336 -6.68 -13.32 -15.23
N TYR A 337 -7.35 -12.56 -14.36
CA TYR A 337 -8.18 -11.42 -14.76
C TYR A 337 -7.37 -10.30 -15.42
N GLY A 338 -6.09 -10.15 -15.08
CA GLY A 338 -5.19 -9.16 -15.65
C GLY A 338 -4.43 -8.36 -14.60
N GLY A 339 -3.68 -7.36 -15.06
CA GLY A 339 -2.93 -6.46 -14.19
C GLY A 339 -3.78 -5.39 -13.52
N TYR A 340 -3.25 -4.77 -12.50
CA TYR A 340 -3.87 -3.59 -11.88
C TYR A 340 -3.73 -2.36 -12.79
N ALA A 341 -4.74 -1.48 -12.79
CA ALA A 341 -4.74 -0.24 -13.58
C ALA A 341 -3.59 0.70 -13.20
N ARG A 342 -3.19 0.70 -11.93
CA ARG A 342 -2.06 1.46 -11.40
C ARG A 342 -1.34 0.62 -10.34
N ARG A 343 -0.15 1.06 -9.98
CA ARG A 343 0.62 0.51 -8.87
C ARG A 343 -0.18 0.62 -7.56
N ASN A 344 -0.36 -0.49 -6.89
CA ASN A 344 -0.95 -0.54 -5.55
C ASN A 344 0.14 -0.27 -4.51
N LEU A 345 -0.08 0.71 -3.64
CA LEU A 345 0.82 0.91 -2.52
C LEU A 345 0.50 -0.05 -1.37
N SER A 346 1.54 -0.57 -0.76
CA SER A 346 1.43 -1.23 0.54
C SER A 346 1.19 -0.18 1.64
N MET A 347 0.77 -0.62 2.81
CA MET A 347 0.56 0.24 3.98
C MET A 347 1.82 1.06 4.33
N SER A 348 2.99 0.46 4.26
CA SER A 348 4.27 1.12 4.51
C SER A 348 4.60 2.19 3.46
N GLU A 349 4.33 1.92 2.20
CA GLU A 349 4.51 2.88 1.11
C GLU A 349 3.54 4.06 1.23
N ALA A 350 2.28 3.79 1.59
CA ALA A 350 1.29 4.81 1.85
C ALA A 350 1.70 5.73 3.02
N ALA A 351 2.27 5.15 4.09
CA ALA A 351 2.80 5.92 5.22
C ALA A 351 3.97 6.82 4.81
N ILE A 352 4.87 6.31 3.95
CA ILE A 352 5.98 7.10 3.39
C ILE A 352 5.45 8.23 2.51
N LEU A 353 4.49 7.94 1.64
CA LEU A 353 3.84 8.93 0.78
C LEU A 353 3.21 10.06 1.63
N ALA A 354 2.47 9.71 2.68
CA ALA A 354 1.83 10.67 3.57
C ALA A 354 2.84 11.52 4.36
N HIS A 355 4.02 10.97 4.68
CA HIS A 355 5.07 11.71 5.38
C HIS A 355 5.82 12.69 4.46
N ALA A 356 5.92 12.36 3.17
CA ALA A 356 6.62 13.18 2.18
C ALA A 356 5.72 14.25 1.52
N ALA A 357 4.39 14.16 1.68
CA ALA A 357 3.39 15.08 1.14
C ALA A 357 3.15 16.26 2.10
#